data_05d06ad10cf79fd9cc26f3d429628a68
#
_entry.id   05d06ad10cf79fd9cc26f3d429628a68
#
_cell.length_a   1.000
_cell.length_b   1.000
_cell.length_c   1.000
_cell.angle_alpha   90.00
_cell.angle_beta   90.00
_cell.angle_gamma   90.00
#
_symmetry.space_group_name_H-M   'P 1'
#
loop_
_entity.id
_entity.type
_entity.pdbx_description
1 polymer ?
#
loop_
_entity_poly.entity_id
_entity_poly.type
_entity_poly.pdbx_seq_one_letter_code
_entity_poly.pdbx_strand_id
1 'polypeptide(L)'
;LFQQVDPTQAKDVEVSNDKLKVKFSPKGAQISDVEVIGYDAYSEKQDGHKDPLHLVKDGSSKFNLSFKTKQGTVLNVSDLVFVPQVQKNADNTIVTFTANAQNSQIQYIYTLGKSYGIDFEIKTTGLSNITSESKVDLAWTMDGFSTEKGKDQEKYWSHTYFQFKGNKDIEYELFGADKWEEQEAISWVANKQQFFATVLSNDEGFKSTDGGSVNSEKDDLTYSKHYHLNSKIDLKNSEINSKFTWDFIPLDYKMLKDYNDKGFQNLIDFGWGLFGWLNKYFFLNVFKWLASVGIEYGWVIFLMTIVVKLILSPIMYKQNRQSALMKVVRPELNEINEKYKDSKDAMKKQQETMAIYRNAGINPLAGCLPALLQIPIFYALFRFFPNLIDLRGVPFWFVDDLTAFDDIISLPHWVPFLNGHLSVFALLYIVAMMIYFKVSGSMDNFQMPQQEGMPNMQFMKYMMYVM
;
A
#
# COMPACT_ATOMS: atom_id res chain seq x y z
N LEU A 1 19.54 -12.91 -37.48
CA LEU A 1 19.46 -11.46 -37.71
C LEU A 1 20.53 -10.73 -36.90
N PHE A 2 20.64 -10.97 -35.60
CA PHE A 2 21.62 -10.38 -34.73
C PHE A 2 22.87 -11.25 -34.62
N GLN A 3 24.01 -10.61 -34.41
CA GLN A 3 25.31 -11.30 -34.28
C GLN A 3 25.31 -12.11 -32.97
N GLN A 4 25.86 -13.33 -33.05
CA GLN A 4 26.13 -14.09 -31.81
C GLN A 4 27.24 -13.39 -31.04
N VAL A 5 26.99 -13.09 -29.79
CA VAL A 5 27.94 -12.44 -28.88
C VAL A 5 28.80 -13.50 -28.21
N ASP A 6 30.08 -13.29 -28.14
CA ASP A 6 31.00 -14.12 -27.37
C ASP A 6 30.60 -14.07 -25.87
N PRO A 7 30.38 -15.21 -25.22
CA PRO A 7 30.00 -15.27 -23.79
C PRO A 7 30.98 -14.53 -22.87
N THR A 8 32.24 -14.38 -23.27
CA THR A 8 33.25 -13.63 -22.51
C THR A 8 33.01 -12.11 -22.49
N GLN A 9 32.30 -11.59 -23.50
CA GLN A 9 31.96 -10.17 -23.64
C GLN A 9 30.60 -9.84 -23.05
N ALA A 10 29.75 -10.86 -22.83
CA ALA A 10 28.39 -10.72 -22.31
C ALA A 10 28.35 -11.12 -20.82
N LYS A 11 28.99 -10.30 -19.96
CA LYS A 11 28.98 -10.51 -18.50
C LYS A 11 27.96 -9.60 -17.83
N ASP A 12 27.41 -10.08 -16.71
CA ASP A 12 26.59 -9.26 -15.84
C ASP A 12 27.35 -8.02 -15.39
N VAL A 13 26.65 -6.91 -15.27
CA VAL A 13 27.19 -5.61 -14.83
C VAL A 13 26.54 -5.24 -13.52
N GLU A 14 27.35 -4.95 -12.51
CA GLU A 14 26.90 -4.43 -11.23
C GLU A 14 27.34 -2.99 -11.04
N VAL A 15 26.38 -2.12 -10.66
CA VAL A 15 26.62 -0.70 -10.36
C VAL A 15 25.86 -0.32 -9.11
N SER A 16 26.37 0.65 -8.35
CA SER A 16 25.71 1.11 -7.13
C SER A 16 25.91 2.62 -6.92
N ASN A 17 24.97 3.21 -6.21
CA ASN A 17 25.08 4.50 -5.57
C ASN A 17 24.79 4.35 -4.06
N ASP A 18 24.55 5.46 -3.33
CA ASP A 18 24.24 5.43 -1.89
C ASP A 18 22.83 4.89 -1.56
N LYS A 19 21.99 4.65 -2.56
CA LYS A 19 20.56 4.28 -2.42
C LYS A 19 20.24 2.93 -3.01
N LEU A 20 20.86 2.59 -4.11
CA LEU A 20 20.58 1.38 -4.89
C LEU A 20 21.87 0.63 -5.24
N LYS A 21 21.77 -0.69 -5.21
CA LYS A 21 22.71 -1.59 -5.85
C LYS A 21 21.97 -2.34 -6.94
N VAL A 22 22.44 -2.22 -8.18
CA VAL A 22 21.73 -2.70 -9.37
C VAL A 22 22.62 -3.64 -10.16
N LYS A 23 22.06 -4.78 -10.53
CA LYS A 23 22.69 -5.76 -11.41
C LYS A 23 21.93 -5.85 -12.72
N PHE A 24 22.65 -5.81 -13.80
CA PHE A 24 22.11 -5.95 -15.16
C PHE A 24 22.56 -7.27 -15.78
N SER A 25 21.67 -7.94 -16.48
CA SER A 25 21.95 -9.10 -17.32
C SER A 25 22.12 -8.68 -18.77
N PRO A 26 23.16 -9.14 -19.48
CA PRO A 26 23.34 -8.92 -20.90
C PRO A 26 22.23 -9.53 -21.76
N LYS A 27 21.57 -10.59 -21.29
CA LYS A 27 20.43 -11.18 -21.97
C LYS A 27 19.22 -10.25 -21.86
N GLY A 28 18.80 -9.69 -23.00
CA GLY A 28 17.75 -8.70 -23.08
C GLY A 28 18.12 -7.34 -22.49
N ALA A 29 19.37 -7.13 -22.06
CA ALA A 29 19.83 -5.93 -21.36
C ALA A 29 18.94 -5.58 -20.14
N GLN A 30 18.53 -6.59 -19.36
CA GLN A 30 17.56 -6.49 -18.29
C GLN A 30 18.15 -6.01 -16.96
N ILE A 31 17.39 -5.28 -16.18
CA ILE A 31 17.63 -5.14 -14.74
C ILE A 31 17.30 -6.49 -14.10
N SER A 32 18.30 -7.22 -13.60
CA SER A 32 18.14 -8.56 -13.04
C SER A 32 18.08 -8.58 -11.52
N ASP A 33 18.61 -7.56 -10.86
CA ASP A 33 18.57 -7.43 -9.40
C ASP A 33 18.60 -5.95 -9.00
N VAL A 34 17.80 -5.57 -8.01
CA VAL A 34 17.79 -4.23 -7.40
C VAL A 34 17.65 -4.37 -5.90
N GLU A 35 18.72 -4.08 -5.19
CA GLU A 35 18.77 -3.95 -3.74
C GLU A 35 18.55 -2.47 -3.35
N VAL A 36 17.65 -2.21 -2.41
CA VAL A 36 17.42 -0.88 -1.83
C VAL A 36 18.23 -0.76 -0.55
N ILE A 37 19.33 -0.02 -0.63
CA ILE A 37 20.30 0.10 0.46
C ILE A 37 19.68 0.76 1.70
N GLY A 38 19.93 0.16 2.86
CA GLY A 38 19.43 0.66 4.15
C GLY A 38 18.06 0.12 4.57
N TYR A 39 17.53 -0.82 3.81
CA TYR A 39 16.30 -1.54 4.15
C TYR A 39 16.52 -3.05 4.12
N ASP A 40 15.85 -3.73 5.04
CA ASP A 40 15.84 -5.20 5.13
C ASP A 40 14.45 -5.75 4.79
N ALA A 41 14.39 -6.98 4.31
CA ALA A 41 13.17 -7.75 4.12
C ALA A 41 13.11 -8.92 5.12
N TYR A 42 11.93 -9.40 5.44
CA TYR A 42 11.79 -10.65 6.16
C TYR A 42 12.24 -11.81 5.26
N SER A 43 12.98 -12.77 5.86
CA SER A 43 13.43 -13.96 5.15
C SER A 43 12.24 -14.77 4.63
N GLU A 44 12.39 -15.35 3.44
CA GLU A 44 11.42 -16.31 2.88
C GLU A 44 11.16 -17.49 3.82
N LYS A 45 12.15 -17.87 4.63
CA LYS A 45 12.05 -18.97 5.60
C LYS A 45 11.24 -18.62 6.84
N GLN A 46 10.89 -17.35 7.02
CA GLN A 46 10.15 -16.84 8.17
C GLN A 46 10.75 -17.25 9.55
N ASP A 47 12.05 -17.42 9.60
CA ASP A 47 12.81 -17.82 10.81
C ASP A 47 13.21 -16.61 11.67
N GLY A 48 12.69 -15.41 11.37
CA GLY A 48 13.03 -14.15 12.02
C GLY A 48 14.31 -13.50 11.49
N HIS A 49 15.00 -14.14 10.55
CA HIS A 49 16.16 -13.55 9.88
C HIS A 49 15.72 -12.43 8.94
N LYS A 50 16.55 -11.42 8.78
CA LYS A 50 16.37 -10.32 7.85
C LYS A 50 17.43 -10.36 6.77
N ASP A 51 16.99 -10.32 5.52
CA ASP A 51 17.85 -10.27 4.34
C ASP A 51 17.84 -8.84 3.76
N PRO A 52 18.86 -8.42 2.99
CA PRO A 52 18.79 -7.16 2.25
C PRO A 52 17.51 -7.07 1.41
N LEU A 53 16.92 -5.88 1.34
CA LEU A 53 15.69 -5.68 0.58
C LEU A 53 15.96 -5.64 -0.92
N HIS A 54 15.40 -6.60 -1.66
CA HIS A 54 15.39 -6.62 -3.11
C HIS A 54 13.99 -6.36 -3.65
N LEU A 55 13.83 -5.38 -4.55
CA LEU A 55 12.59 -5.15 -5.28
C LEU A 55 12.55 -5.93 -6.60
N VAL A 56 13.71 -6.23 -7.15
CA VAL A 56 13.91 -7.14 -8.28
C VAL A 56 15.03 -8.09 -7.88
N LYS A 57 14.85 -9.40 -8.13
CA LYS A 57 15.86 -10.42 -7.86
C LYS A 57 15.69 -11.57 -8.85
N ASP A 58 16.82 -12.17 -9.27
CA ASP A 58 16.84 -13.35 -10.13
C ASP A 58 15.98 -13.25 -11.40
N GLY A 59 15.84 -12.03 -11.94
CA GLY A 59 15.07 -11.77 -13.16
C GLY A 59 13.54 -11.81 -12.96
N SER A 60 13.07 -11.54 -11.74
CA SER A 60 11.63 -11.41 -11.43
C SER A 60 10.94 -10.25 -12.17
N SER A 61 11.70 -9.35 -12.79
CA SER A 61 11.19 -8.28 -13.64
C SER A 61 11.68 -8.48 -15.07
N LYS A 62 10.78 -8.45 -16.05
CA LYS A 62 11.08 -8.63 -17.47
C LYS A 62 10.46 -7.50 -18.28
N PHE A 63 11.32 -6.71 -18.93
CA PHE A 63 10.92 -5.69 -19.89
C PHE A 63 11.20 -6.20 -21.29
N ASN A 64 10.20 -6.23 -22.18
CA ASN A 64 10.36 -6.72 -23.54
C ASN A 64 9.80 -5.73 -24.55
N LEU A 65 10.50 -5.54 -25.64
CA LEU A 65 9.97 -4.98 -26.87
C LEU A 65 9.81 -6.10 -27.88
N SER A 66 8.66 -6.17 -28.57
CA SER A 66 8.42 -7.15 -29.61
C SER A 66 7.84 -6.50 -30.86
N PHE A 67 8.25 -6.99 -32.02
CA PHE A 67 7.76 -6.55 -33.32
C PHE A 67 7.95 -7.64 -34.39
N LYS A 68 7.17 -7.58 -35.46
CA LYS A 68 7.33 -8.49 -36.60
C LYS A 68 8.46 -8.03 -37.50
N THR A 69 9.34 -8.96 -37.83
CA THR A 69 10.36 -8.75 -38.83
C THR A 69 9.76 -8.78 -40.26
N LYS A 70 10.50 -8.25 -41.23
CA LYS A 70 10.11 -8.35 -42.65
C LYS A 70 9.92 -9.79 -43.17
N GLN A 71 10.51 -10.77 -42.48
CA GLN A 71 10.38 -12.19 -42.75
C GLN A 71 9.13 -12.81 -42.11
N GLY A 72 8.33 -12.02 -41.37
CA GLY A 72 7.10 -12.48 -40.71
C GLY A 72 7.28 -13.13 -39.33
N THR A 73 8.51 -13.26 -38.84
CA THR A 73 8.79 -13.78 -37.48
C THR A 73 8.69 -12.70 -36.46
N VAL A 74 8.19 -12.99 -35.24
CA VAL A 74 8.20 -12.07 -34.12
C VAL A 74 9.59 -12.08 -33.48
N LEU A 75 10.18 -10.90 -33.34
CA LEU A 75 11.43 -10.69 -32.62
C LEU A 75 11.08 -10.16 -31.21
N ASN A 76 11.58 -10.85 -30.19
CA ASN A 76 11.59 -10.38 -28.81
C ASN A 76 12.97 -9.84 -28.48
N VAL A 77 13.07 -8.59 -28.08
CA VAL A 77 14.36 -7.96 -27.74
C VAL A 77 14.94 -8.56 -26.46
N SER A 78 14.08 -9.05 -25.55
CA SER A 78 14.51 -9.76 -24.35
C SER A 78 15.29 -11.07 -24.60
N ASP A 79 15.19 -11.65 -25.82
CA ASP A 79 15.91 -12.87 -26.18
C ASP A 79 17.31 -12.58 -26.76
N LEU A 80 17.59 -11.32 -27.09
CA LEU A 80 18.88 -10.91 -27.64
C LEU A 80 19.95 -10.84 -26.53
N VAL A 81 21.19 -11.08 -26.94
CA VAL A 81 22.37 -10.88 -26.05
C VAL A 81 23.07 -9.59 -26.44
N PHE A 82 23.27 -8.73 -25.47
CA PHE A 82 23.89 -7.42 -25.64
C PHE A 82 25.31 -7.40 -25.09
N VAL A 83 26.15 -6.54 -25.67
CA VAL A 83 27.49 -6.25 -25.16
C VAL A 83 27.42 -5.02 -24.26
N PRO A 84 27.76 -5.12 -22.96
CA PRO A 84 27.77 -3.99 -22.05
C PRO A 84 29.05 -3.14 -22.19
N GLN A 85 28.88 -1.85 -22.01
CA GLN A 85 29.99 -0.88 -21.82
C GLN A 85 29.64 -0.02 -20.61
N VAL A 86 30.56 0.14 -19.67
CA VAL A 86 30.37 0.92 -18.44
C VAL A 86 31.24 2.14 -18.46
N GLN A 87 30.64 3.30 -18.24
CA GLN A 87 31.35 4.58 -18.11
C GLN A 87 31.00 5.18 -16.75
N LYS A 88 31.99 5.36 -15.88
CA LYS A 88 31.83 6.00 -14.57
C LYS A 88 32.25 7.45 -14.65
N ASN A 89 31.35 8.37 -14.27
CA ASN A 89 31.62 9.79 -14.11
C ASN A 89 31.53 10.16 -12.62
N ALA A 90 31.84 11.41 -12.27
CA ALA A 90 31.80 11.87 -10.89
C ALA A 90 30.37 11.83 -10.27
N ASP A 91 29.34 12.05 -11.08
CA ASP A 91 27.95 12.18 -10.61
C ASP A 91 27.04 11.03 -11.02
N ASN A 92 27.45 10.21 -11.99
CA ASN A 92 26.65 9.11 -12.49
C ASN A 92 27.49 7.96 -13.06
N THR A 93 26.86 6.80 -13.18
CA THR A 93 27.38 5.65 -13.91
C THR A 93 26.45 5.36 -15.09
N ILE A 94 27.01 5.30 -16.29
CA ILE A 94 26.29 4.99 -17.52
C ILE A 94 26.66 3.56 -17.93
N VAL A 95 25.63 2.74 -18.18
CA VAL A 95 25.77 1.38 -18.72
C VAL A 95 25.06 1.33 -20.06
N THR A 96 25.82 1.15 -21.12
CA THR A 96 25.30 1.04 -22.49
C THR A 96 25.36 -0.42 -22.94
N PHE A 97 24.22 -0.98 -23.26
CA PHE A 97 24.09 -2.31 -23.85
C PHE A 97 23.83 -2.18 -25.34
N THR A 98 24.60 -2.88 -26.14
CA THR A 98 24.50 -2.81 -27.61
C THR A 98 24.32 -4.20 -28.22
N ALA A 99 23.28 -4.34 -29.06
CA ALA A 99 23.07 -5.51 -29.92
C ALA A 99 23.16 -5.08 -31.38
N ASN A 100 24.02 -5.74 -32.15
CA ASN A 100 24.29 -5.44 -33.55
C ASN A 100 23.69 -6.48 -34.48
N ALA A 101 23.08 -6.03 -35.58
CA ALA A 101 22.77 -6.80 -36.77
C ALA A 101 23.54 -6.17 -37.94
N GLN A 102 23.56 -6.80 -39.15
CA GLN A 102 24.40 -6.37 -40.26
C GLN A 102 24.36 -4.85 -40.54
N ASN A 103 23.19 -4.24 -40.59
CA ASN A 103 22.98 -2.82 -40.87
C ASN A 103 22.04 -2.17 -39.85
N SER A 104 21.94 -2.75 -38.66
CA SER A 104 21.00 -2.28 -37.63
C SER A 104 21.60 -2.46 -36.25
N GLN A 105 21.25 -1.59 -35.34
CA GLN A 105 21.74 -1.59 -33.97
C GLN A 105 20.58 -1.26 -33.01
N ILE A 106 20.55 -1.94 -31.87
CA ILE A 106 19.68 -1.62 -30.73
C ILE A 106 20.57 -1.30 -29.55
N GLN A 107 20.34 -0.16 -28.90
CA GLN A 107 21.04 0.26 -27.70
C GLN A 107 20.06 0.50 -26.57
N TYR A 108 20.39 -0.04 -25.39
CA TYR A 108 19.76 0.25 -24.12
C TYR A 108 20.77 0.98 -23.24
N ILE A 109 20.46 2.20 -22.83
CA ILE A 109 21.36 3.08 -22.09
C ILE A 109 20.74 3.35 -20.73
N TYR A 110 21.39 2.86 -19.68
CA TYR A 110 21.00 3.08 -18.30
C TYR A 110 21.93 4.10 -17.64
N THR A 111 21.38 5.11 -16.99
CA THR A 111 22.15 6.11 -16.25
C THR A 111 21.71 6.08 -14.78
N LEU A 112 22.60 5.61 -13.91
CA LEU A 112 22.41 5.61 -12.46
C LEU A 112 23.05 6.86 -11.87
N GLY A 113 22.21 7.79 -11.38
CA GLY A 113 22.61 8.98 -10.62
C GLY A 113 22.71 8.73 -9.12
N LYS A 114 22.49 9.78 -8.30
CA LYS A 114 22.53 9.72 -6.82
C LYS A 114 21.19 9.43 -6.17
N SER A 115 20.13 9.25 -6.95
CA SER A 115 18.75 9.07 -6.48
C SER A 115 18.32 7.58 -6.52
N TYR A 116 17.05 7.35 -6.22
CA TYR A 116 16.38 6.06 -6.41
C TYR A 116 15.96 5.79 -7.86
N GLY A 117 16.23 6.73 -8.78
CA GLY A 117 15.87 6.65 -10.19
C GLY A 117 17.04 6.20 -11.06
N ILE A 118 16.70 5.48 -12.13
CA ILE A 118 17.59 5.06 -13.20
C ILE A 118 17.00 5.57 -14.51
N ASP A 119 17.65 6.53 -15.16
CA ASP A 119 17.22 6.93 -16.50
C ASP A 119 17.51 5.80 -17.47
N PHE A 120 16.58 5.52 -18.35
CA PHE A 120 16.62 4.43 -19.29
C PHE A 120 16.23 4.93 -20.69
N GLU A 121 17.17 4.90 -21.62
CA GLU A 121 16.96 5.35 -22.98
C GLU A 121 17.15 4.18 -23.95
N ILE A 122 16.19 4.05 -24.89
CA ILE A 122 16.25 3.05 -25.96
C ILE A 122 16.47 3.77 -27.28
N LYS A 123 17.55 3.42 -27.98
CA LYS A 123 17.92 3.95 -29.29
C LYS A 123 18.07 2.81 -30.27
N THR A 124 17.56 3.01 -31.47
CA THR A 124 17.81 2.10 -32.59
C THR A 124 18.43 2.87 -33.79
N THR A 125 19.12 2.15 -34.60
CA THR A 125 19.63 2.65 -35.88
C THR A 125 19.45 1.57 -36.92
N GLY A 126 18.84 1.91 -38.06
CA GLY A 126 18.60 0.99 -39.16
C GLY A 126 17.48 -0.03 -38.85
N LEU A 127 16.59 0.24 -37.92
CA LEU A 127 15.47 -0.64 -37.57
C LEU A 127 14.56 -0.90 -38.78
N SER A 128 14.44 0.06 -39.68
CA SER A 128 13.75 -0.08 -40.98
C SER A 128 14.27 -1.21 -41.85
N ASN A 129 15.49 -1.71 -41.64
CA ASN A 129 16.00 -2.89 -42.34
C ASN A 129 15.40 -4.19 -41.80
N ILE A 130 14.95 -4.19 -40.54
CA ILE A 130 14.45 -5.36 -39.82
C ILE A 130 12.93 -5.44 -39.88
N THR A 131 12.22 -4.33 -39.64
CA THR A 131 10.75 -4.28 -39.59
C THR A 131 10.17 -3.23 -40.51
N SER A 132 8.90 -3.41 -40.90
CA SER A 132 8.07 -2.44 -41.62
C SER A 132 6.92 -1.92 -40.74
N GLU A 133 6.87 -2.31 -39.47
CA GLU A 133 5.86 -1.85 -38.53
C GLU A 133 6.06 -0.37 -38.17
N SER A 134 4.98 0.30 -37.85
CA SER A 134 5.01 1.70 -37.35
C SER A 134 5.00 1.80 -35.84
N LYS A 135 4.76 0.69 -35.14
CA LYS A 135 4.68 0.57 -33.68
C LYS A 135 5.39 -0.69 -33.22
N VAL A 136 5.84 -0.67 -31.98
CA VAL A 136 6.46 -1.80 -31.29
C VAL A 136 5.64 -2.09 -30.03
N ASP A 137 5.37 -3.36 -29.78
CA ASP A 137 4.72 -3.75 -28.53
C ASP A 137 5.72 -3.73 -27.39
N LEU A 138 5.33 -3.14 -26.27
CA LEU A 138 6.05 -3.10 -25.01
C LEU A 138 5.31 -3.99 -24.02
N ALA A 139 6.02 -4.90 -23.37
CA ALA A 139 5.51 -5.67 -22.25
C ALA A 139 6.46 -5.57 -21.05
N TRP A 140 5.90 -5.32 -19.86
CA TRP A 140 6.62 -5.40 -18.61
C TRP A 140 5.87 -6.31 -17.65
N THR A 141 6.54 -7.35 -17.17
CA THR A 141 6.03 -8.24 -16.13
C THR A 141 6.95 -8.16 -14.92
N MET A 142 6.38 -8.25 -13.72
CA MET A 142 7.14 -8.23 -12.48
C MET A 142 6.47 -9.13 -11.46
N ASP A 143 7.27 -10.01 -10.84
CA ASP A 143 6.88 -10.77 -9.66
C ASP A 143 7.36 -10.01 -8.43
N GLY A 144 6.44 -9.42 -7.67
CA GLY A 144 6.73 -8.65 -6.47
C GLY A 144 7.09 -9.55 -5.30
N PHE A 145 8.31 -9.44 -4.78
CA PHE A 145 8.75 -10.19 -3.62
C PHE A 145 7.92 -9.87 -2.38
N SER A 146 7.68 -10.88 -1.56
CA SER A 146 7.13 -10.67 -0.23
C SER A 146 8.23 -10.11 0.68
N THR A 147 8.09 -8.87 1.09
CA THR A 147 9.10 -8.15 1.89
C THR A 147 8.71 -8.02 3.36
N GLU A 148 7.45 -8.28 3.69
CA GLU A 148 6.88 -8.06 5.01
C GLU A 148 6.54 -9.39 5.72
N LYS A 149 6.54 -9.39 7.05
CA LYS A 149 6.12 -10.53 7.87
C LYS A 149 4.64 -10.88 7.63
N GLY A 150 3.81 -9.86 7.50
CA GLY A 150 2.35 -9.99 7.28
C GLY A 150 1.99 -10.07 5.80
N LYS A 151 2.18 -11.23 5.16
CA LYS A 151 1.97 -11.42 3.71
C LYS A 151 0.55 -11.09 3.22
N ASP A 152 -0.47 -11.47 3.94
CA ASP A 152 -1.86 -11.15 3.58
C ASP A 152 -2.12 -9.64 3.65
N GLN A 153 -1.51 -8.96 4.63
CA GLN A 153 -1.58 -7.52 4.75
C GLN A 153 -0.79 -6.83 3.64
N GLU A 154 0.40 -7.32 3.32
CA GLU A 154 1.20 -6.82 2.19
C GLU A 154 0.42 -6.96 0.87
N LYS A 155 -0.20 -8.12 0.59
CA LYS A 155 -1.08 -8.33 -0.58
C LYS A 155 -2.24 -7.34 -0.62
N TYR A 156 -2.86 -7.07 0.54
CA TYR A 156 -3.97 -6.12 0.64
C TYR A 156 -3.56 -4.67 0.29
N TRP A 157 -2.34 -4.25 0.65
CA TRP A 157 -1.83 -2.90 0.37
C TRP A 157 -1.08 -2.79 -0.95
N SER A 158 -0.89 -3.89 -1.68
CA SER A 158 -0.16 -3.94 -2.95
C SER A 158 -1.12 -3.83 -4.12
N HIS A 159 -0.89 -2.84 -5.00
CA HIS A 159 -1.74 -2.56 -6.16
C HIS A 159 -0.92 -1.96 -7.30
N THR A 160 -1.45 -2.03 -8.52
CA THR A 160 -0.95 -1.23 -9.63
C THR A 160 -1.58 0.16 -9.60
N TYR A 161 -0.75 1.19 -9.72
CA TYR A 161 -1.15 2.59 -9.81
C TYR A 161 -0.67 3.17 -11.13
N PHE A 162 -1.38 4.14 -11.67
CA PHE A 162 -0.97 4.87 -12.86
C PHE A 162 -1.46 6.32 -12.84
N GLN A 163 -0.85 7.17 -13.67
CA GLN A 163 -1.23 8.56 -13.80
C GLN A 163 -1.38 8.93 -15.27
N PHE A 164 -2.51 9.50 -15.63
CA PHE A 164 -2.73 10.05 -16.96
C PHE A 164 -1.79 11.22 -17.24
N LYS A 165 -1.34 11.33 -18.47
CA LYS A 165 -0.44 12.39 -18.89
C LYS A 165 -1.16 13.74 -18.82
N GLY A 166 -0.56 14.70 -18.08
CA GLY A 166 -1.16 16.03 -17.89
C GLY A 166 -2.16 16.11 -16.74
N ASN A 167 -2.49 15.00 -16.08
CA ASN A 167 -3.30 14.98 -14.87
C ASN A 167 -2.39 14.85 -13.63
N LYS A 168 -2.85 15.38 -12.49
CA LYS A 168 -2.15 15.22 -11.19
C LYS A 168 -2.77 14.13 -10.33
N ASP A 169 -3.97 13.69 -10.66
CA ASP A 169 -4.66 12.63 -9.95
C ASP A 169 -4.06 11.28 -10.33
N ILE A 170 -4.00 10.40 -9.35
CA ILE A 170 -3.49 9.04 -9.50
C ILE A 170 -4.69 8.11 -9.49
N GLU A 171 -4.76 7.27 -10.50
CA GLU A 171 -5.70 6.17 -10.57
C GLU A 171 -5.04 4.90 -10.06
N TYR A 172 -5.84 3.99 -9.55
CA TYR A 172 -5.39 2.68 -9.14
C TYR A 172 -6.47 1.64 -9.37
N GLU A 173 -6.05 0.42 -9.47
CA GLU A 173 -6.92 -0.74 -9.61
C GLU A 173 -7.79 -0.91 -8.37
N LEU A 174 -9.11 -0.75 -8.54
CA LEU A 174 -10.08 -0.90 -7.45
C LEU A 174 -10.35 -2.38 -7.18
N PHE A 175 -10.66 -2.68 -5.91
CA PHE A 175 -10.98 -3.99 -5.35
C PHE A 175 -11.50 -5.03 -6.34
N GLY A 176 -10.69 -6.06 -6.60
CA GLY A 176 -11.09 -7.23 -7.38
C GLY A 176 -11.01 -7.10 -8.89
N ALA A 177 -10.52 -5.98 -9.41
CA ALA A 177 -10.19 -5.84 -10.82
C ALA A 177 -8.72 -6.25 -11.03
N ASP A 178 -8.50 -7.45 -11.57
CA ASP A 178 -7.15 -7.93 -11.89
C ASP A 178 -6.59 -7.30 -13.18
N LYS A 179 -7.38 -6.45 -13.83
CA LYS A 179 -7.06 -5.82 -15.12
C LYS A 179 -7.67 -4.45 -15.26
N TRP A 180 -6.92 -3.55 -15.89
CA TRP A 180 -7.38 -2.26 -16.37
C TRP A 180 -6.90 -2.04 -17.81
N GLU A 181 -7.65 -1.28 -18.60
CA GLU A 181 -7.32 -0.93 -19.98
C GLU A 181 -7.63 0.54 -20.22
N GLU A 182 -6.64 1.29 -20.73
CA GLU A 182 -6.76 2.71 -20.96
C GLU A 182 -6.29 3.11 -22.35
N GLN A 183 -7.05 3.99 -22.98
CA GLN A 183 -6.72 4.56 -24.30
C GLN A 183 -5.97 5.89 -24.20
N GLU A 184 -6.17 6.61 -23.09
CA GLU A 184 -5.44 7.85 -22.82
C GLU A 184 -3.97 7.57 -22.49
N ALA A 185 -3.12 8.56 -22.78
CA ALA A 185 -1.70 8.40 -22.51
C ALA A 185 -1.41 8.42 -21.00
N ILE A 186 -0.69 7.42 -20.52
CA ILE A 186 -0.27 7.27 -19.13
C ILE A 186 1.18 7.71 -18.98
N SER A 187 1.48 8.62 -18.05
CA SER A 187 2.84 9.12 -17.82
C SER A 187 3.73 8.13 -17.08
N TRP A 188 3.17 7.39 -16.13
CA TRP A 188 3.88 6.35 -15.41
C TRP A 188 2.94 5.29 -14.86
N VAL A 189 3.48 4.09 -14.65
CA VAL A 189 2.82 2.96 -14.00
C VAL A 189 3.69 2.51 -12.83
N ALA A 190 3.09 2.30 -11.66
CA ALA A 190 3.75 1.88 -10.44
C ALA A 190 3.20 0.54 -9.95
N ASN A 191 4.07 -0.44 -9.81
CA ASN A 191 3.82 -1.66 -9.07
C ASN A 191 4.15 -1.40 -7.60
N LYS A 192 3.12 -1.04 -6.84
CA LYS A 192 3.23 -0.69 -5.42
C LYS A 192 3.07 -1.93 -4.56
N GLN A 193 4.03 -2.16 -3.67
CA GLN A 193 3.93 -3.03 -2.51
C GLN A 193 3.58 -2.20 -1.26
N GLN A 194 3.50 -2.80 -0.08
CA GLN A 194 3.07 -2.06 1.11
C GLN A 194 3.93 -0.82 1.38
N PHE A 195 5.26 -0.96 1.41
CA PHE A 195 6.19 0.12 1.77
C PHE A 195 7.14 0.54 0.66
N PHE A 196 7.09 -0.11 -0.49
CA PHE A 196 7.96 0.17 -1.63
C PHE A 196 7.18 0.20 -2.93
N ALA A 197 7.76 0.83 -3.94
CA ALA A 197 7.19 0.80 -5.28
C ALA A 197 8.30 0.74 -6.35
N THR A 198 8.00 -0.03 -7.40
CA THR A 198 8.76 -0.01 -8.66
C THR A 198 7.93 0.73 -9.69
N VAL A 199 8.45 1.84 -10.18
CA VAL A 199 7.73 2.72 -11.11
C VAL A 199 8.46 2.74 -12.45
N LEU A 200 7.71 2.60 -13.53
CA LEU A 200 8.19 2.84 -14.88
C LEU A 200 7.48 4.07 -15.45
N SER A 201 8.25 5.11 -15.75
CA SER A 201 7.77 6.33 -16.38
C SER A 201 8.20 6.40 -17.84
N ASN A 202 7.39 7.04 -18.68
CA ASN A 202 7.69 7.32 -20.07
C ASN A 202 7.44 8.80 -20.38
N ASP A 203 8.44 9.54 -20.82
CA ASP A 203 8.33 10.98 -21.12
C ASP A 203 7.28 11.28 -22.19
N GLU A 204 7.12 10.38 -23.16
CA GLU A 204 6.11 10.53 -24.22
C GLU A 204 4.72 10.02 -23.79
N GLY A 205 4.67 9.22 -22.72
CA GLY A 205 3.49 8.52 -22.23
C GLY A 205 3.29 7.16 -22.89
N PHE A 206 2.74 6.23 -22.12
CA PHE A 206 2.29 4.93 -22.60
C PHE A 206 0.94 5.08 -23.29
N LYS A 207 0.75 4.45 -24.45
CA LYS A 207 -0.48 4.55 -25.25
C LYS A 207 -1.12 3.19 -25.46
N SER A 208 -2.46 3.15 -25.50
CA SER A 208 -3.21 1.89 -25.64
C SER A 208 -2.69 0.86 -24.66
N THR A 209 -2.82 1.19 -23.40
CA THR A 209 -2.14 0.50 -22.30
C THR A 209 -3.12 -0.39 -21.55
N ASP A 210 -2.74 -1.62 -21.31
CA ASP A 210 -3.42 -2.53 -20.40
C ASP A 210 -2.44 -3.02 -19.33
N GLY A 211 -2.96 -3.28 -18.15
CA GLY A 211 -2.15 -3.73 -17.05
C GLY A 211 -2.98 -4.31 -15.91
N GLY A 212 -2.33 -4.70 -14.87
CA GLY A 212 -2.98 -5.20 -13.68
C GLY A 212 -2.06 -5.97 -12.75
N SER A 213 -2.66 -6.47 -11.66
CA SER A 213 -1.97 -7.29 -10.68
C SER A 213 -2.82 -8.48 -10.25
N VAL A 214 -2.19 -9.62 -10.05
CA VAL A 214 -2.82 -10.85 -9.55
C VAL A 214 -2.10 -11.28 -8.28
N ASN A 215 -2.84 -11.64 -7.24
CA ASN A 215 -2.24 -12.20 -6.03
C ASN A 215 -1.52 -13.50 -6.36
N SER A 216 -0.34 -13.70 -5.77
CA SER A 216 0.34 -14.99 -5.78
C SER A 216 -0.51 -16.04 -5.06
N GLU A 217 -0.22 -17.31 -5.29
CA GLU A 217 -0.87 -18.42 -4.59
C GLU A 217 -0.73 -18.25 -3.08
N LYS A 218 -1.70 -18.80 -2.31
CA LYS A 218 -1.73 -18.61 -0.86
C LYS A 218 -0.48 -19.17 -0.17
N ASP A 219 0.04 -20.27 -0.70
CA ASP A 219 1.21 -20.97 -0.15
C ASP A 219 2.55 -20.49 -0.73
N ASP A 220 2.52 -19.52 -1.65
CA ASP A 220 3.73 -18.90 -2.17
C ASP A 220 4.32 -17.96 -1.10
N LEU A 221 5.49 -18.36 -0.58
CA LEU A 221 6.22 -17.60 0.43
C LEU A 221 7.16 -16.55 -0.17
N THR A 222 7.43 -16.63 -1.45
CA THR A 222 8.43 -15.79 -2.13
C THR A 222 7.81 -14.53 -2.70
N TYR A 223 6.65 -14.67 -3.36
CA TYR A 223 6.01 -13.55 -4.05
C TYR A 223 4.69 -13.15 -3.39
N SER A 224 4.41 -11.86 -3.41
CA SER A 224 3.15 -11.28 -2.94
C SER A 224 2.15 -11.12 -4.09
N LYS A 225 2.62 -10.60 -5.23
CA LYS A 225 1.79 -10.35 -6.42
C LYS A 225 2.58 -10.50 -7.71
N HIS A 226 1.85 -10.82 -8.79
CA HIS A 226 2.33 -10.78 -10.17
C HIS A 226 1.73 -9.57 -10.86
N TYR A 227 2.58 -8.73 -11.46
CA TYR A 227 2.19 -7.51 -12.16
C TYR A 227 2.45 -7.64 -13.65
N HIS A 228 1.62 -7.03 -14.48
CA HIS A 228 1.83 -6.96 -15.92
C HIS A 228 1.41 -5.59 -16.46
N LEU A 229 2.11 -5.14 -17.49
CA LEU A 229 1.85 -3.94 -18.24
C LEU A 229 2.12 -4.22 -19.71
N ASN A 230 1.18 -3.93 -20.59
CA ASN A 230 1.36 -3.92 -22.03
C ASN A 230 1.06 -2.55 -22.58
N SER A 231 1.82 -2.09 -23.54
CA SER A 231 1.64 -0.81 -24.20
C SER A 231 2.25 -0.83 -25.61
N LYS A 232 2.14 0.27 -26.34
CA LYS A 232 2.73 0.43 -27.66
C LYS A 232 3.61 1.65 -27.74
N ILE A 233 4.75 1.53 -28.42
CA ILE A 233 5.67 2.62 -28.72
C ILE A 233 5.57 2.94 -30.20
N ASP A 234 5.28 4.20 -30.54
CA ASP A 234 5.30 4.68 -31.91
C ASP A 234 6.74 4.83 -32.40
N LEU A 235 7.03 4.34 -33.61
CA LEU A 235 8.33 4.56 -34.27
C LEU A 235 8.38 5.96 -34.88
N LYS A 236 9.45 6.68 -34.61
CA LYS A 236 9.74 7.99 -35.23
C LYS A 236 10.80 7.80 -36.32
N ASN A 237 10.45 8.13 -37.54
CA ASN A 237 11.32 7.89 -38.72
C ASN A 237 11.78 6.42 -38.81
N SER A 238 10.88 5.49 -38.47
CA SER A 238 11.16 4.05 -38.42
C SER A 238 12.23 3.62 -37.40
N GLU A 239 12.49 4.44 -36.38
CA GLU A 239 13.43 4.17 -35.29
C GLU A 239 12.77 4.34 -33.94
N ILE A 240 13.30 3.66 -32.91
CA ILE A 240 12.97 3.88 -31.52
C ILE A 240 13.95 4.93 -30.95
N ASN A 241 13.41 5.97 -30.35
CA ASN A 241 14.16 6.92 -29.56
C ASN A 241 13.25 7.33 -28.39
N SER A 242 13.19 6.48 -27.37
CA SER A 242 12.28 6.64 -26.25
C SER A 242 13.03 6.71 -24.94
N LYS A 243 12.56 7.59 -24.05
CA LYS A 243 13.15 7.80 -22.73
C LYS A 243 12.17 7.33 -21.67
N PHE A 244 12.70 6.54 -20.77
CA PHE A 244 12.00 6.00 -19.60
C PHE A 244 12.78 6.36 -18.34
N THR A 245 12.12 6.24 -17.20
CA THR A 245 12.78 6.24 -15.90
C THR A 245 12.24 5.08 -15.09
N TRP A 246 13.14 4.27 -14.55
CA TRP A 246 12.84 3.32 -13.49
C TRP A 246 13.05 4.00 -12.15
N ASP A 247 12.03 3.97 -11.27
CA ASP A 247 12.17 4.47 -9.90
C ASP A 247 11.90 3.30 -8.93
N PHE A 248 12.88 2.99 -8.06
CA PHE A 248 12.80 1.94 -7.03
C PHE A 248 12.76 2.62 -5.66
N ILE A 249 11.58 2.98 -5.21
CA ILE A 249 11.39 3.97 -4.14
C ILE A 249 10.79 3.40 -2.86
N PRO A 250 11.32 3.78 -1.69
CA PRO A 250 10.60 3.61 -0.43
C PRO A 250 9.47 4.63 -0.33
N LEU A 251 8.34 4.23 0.27
CA LEU A 251 7.14 5.06 0.38
C LEU A 251 7.18 5.96 1.63
N ASP A 252 8.22 6.79 1.73
CA ASP A 252 8.28 7.88 2.71
C ASP A 252 7.66 9.14 2.14
N TYR A 253 6.59 9.63 2.76
CA TYR A 253 5.81 10.77 2.27
C TYR A 253 6.64 12.04 2.12
N LYS A 254 7.51 12.34 3.08
CA LYS A 254 8.33 13.55 3.06
C LYS A 254 9.38 13.47 1.96
N MET A 255 10.07 12.34 1.87
CA MET A 255 11.06 12.09 0.82
C MET A 255 10.42 12.18 -0.56
N LEU A 256 9.28 11.51 -0.78
CA LEU A 256 8.61 11.48 -2.08
C LEU A 256 8.02 12.82 -2.50
N LYS A 257 7.62 13.68 -1.54
CA LYS A 257 7.14 15.03 -1.83
C LYS A 257 8.22 15.91 -2.47
N ASP A 258 9.47 15.71 -2.03
CA ASP A 258 10.63 16.49 -2.48
C ASP A 258 11.42 15.77 -3.59
N TYR A 259 11.06 14.52 -3.94
CA TYR A 259 11.83 13.66 -4.84
C TYR A 259 11.74 14.10 -6.30
N ASN A 260 10.53 14.33 -6.80
CA ASN A 260 10.27 14.82 -8.15
C ASN A 260 8.84 15.38 -8.29
N ASP A 261 8.53 15.99 -9.43
CA ASP A 261 7.21 16.57 -9.72
C ASP A 261 6.17 15.52 -10.19
N LYS A 262 6.51 14.23 -10.20
CA LYS A 262 5.63 13.15 -10.68
C LYS A 262 4.51 12.77 -9.70
N GLY A 263 4.52 13.33 -8.50
CA GLY A 263 3.44 13.14 -7.52
C GLY A 263 3.45 11.78 -6.80
N PHE A 264 4.57 11.10 -6.71
CA PHE A 264 4.71 9.78 -6.10
C PHE A 264 4.31 9.70 -4.63
N GLN A 265 4.30 10.83 -3.89
CA GLN A 265 3.77 10.86 -2.51
C GLN A 265 2.30 10.45 -2.41
N ASN A 266 1.55 10.49 -3.52
CA ASN A 266 0.17 10.05 -3.57
C ASN A 266 0.02 8.52 -3.72
N LEU A 267 1.12 7.78 -3.99
CA LEU A 267 1.13 6.32 -3.90
C LEU A 267 0.88 5.84 -2.46
N ILE A 268 1.13 6.69 -1.46
CA ILE A 268 0.85 6.37 -0.06
C ILE A 268 -0.63 6.60 0.21
N ASP A 269 -1.37 5.50 0.39
CA ASP A 269 -2.80 5.54 0.62
C ASP A 269 -3.14 5.97 2.06
N PHE A 270 -3.12 7.26 2.30
CA PHE A 270 -3.59 7.85 3.56
C PHE A 270 -5.12 8.02 3.63
N GLY A 271 -5.87 7.47 2.66
CA GLY A 271 -7.32 7.62 2.54
C GLY A 271 -7.74 8.85 1.75
N TRP A 272 -9.02 8.91 1.43
CA TRP A 272 -9.62 9.94 0.57
C TRP A 272 -10.27 11.09 1.37
N GLY A 273 -10.43 12.24 0.73
CA GLY A 273 -11.17 13.38 1.27
C GLY A 273 -10.68 13.84 2.66
N LEU A 274 -11.60 13.90 3.63
CA LEU A 274 -11.32 14.32 4.99
C LEU A 274 -10.27 13.42 5.69
N PHE A 275 -10.29 12.11 5.43
CA PHE A 275 -9.38 11.16 6.07
C PHE A 275 -7.93 11.36 5.58
N GLY A 276 -7.75 11.49 4.27
CA GLY A 276 -6.45 11.78 3.68
C GLY A 276 -5.89 13.14 4.13
N TRP A 277 -6.77 14.16 4.20
CA TRP A 277 -6.39 15.47 4.73
C TRP A 277 -5.94 15.38 6.19
N LEU A 278 -6.71 14.68 7.05
CA LEU A 278 -6.39 14.49 8.46
C LEU A 278 -5.05 13.76 8.65
N ASN A 279 -4.81 12.72 7.85
CA ASN A 279 -3.56 11.96 7.91
C ASN A 279 -2.36 12.78 7.44
N LYS A 280 -2.45 13.47 6.30
CA LYS A 280 -1.34 14.24 5.72
C LYS A 280 -1.00 15.50 6.53
N TYR A 281 -2.00 16.22 7.05
CA TYR A 281 -1.78 17.53 7.69
C TYR A 281 -1.82 17.50 9.21
N PHE A 282 -2.46 16.53 9.83
CA PHE A 282 -2.53 16.43 11.28
C PHE A 282 -1.70 15.25 11.80
N PHE A 283 -2.06 14.01 11.51
CA PHE A 283 -1.41 12.85 12.13
C PHE A 283 0.06 12.72 11.76
N LEU A 284 0.43 12.90 10.50
CA LEU A 284 1.82 12.83 10.06
C LEU A 284 2.69 13.91 10.73
N ASN A 285 2.18 15.13 10.84
CA ASN A 285 2.92 16.21 11.46
C ASN A 285 3.08 16.01 12.98
N VAL A 286 2.02 15.56 13.66
CA VAL A 286 2.08 15.22 15.10
C VAL A 286 3.05 14.07 15.32
N PHE A 287 3.00 13.03 14.49
CA PHE A 287 3.92 11.89 14.56
C PHE A 287 5.38 12.33 14.39
N LYS A 288 5.69 13.04 13.31
CA LYS A 288 7.06 13.54 13.02
C LYS A 288 7.56 14.52 14.11
N TRP A 289 6.67 15.36 14.65
CA TRP A 289 7.02 16.25 15.76
C TRP A 289 7.38 15.46 17.04
N LEU A 290 6.57 14.48 17.42
CA LEU A 290 6.85 13.61 18.57
C LEU A 290 8.12 12.77 18.33
N ALA A 291 8.31 12.22 17.14
CA ALA A 291 9.49 11.46 16.78
C ALA A 291 10.78 12.30 16.84
N SER A 292 10.70 13.61 16.54
CA SER A 292 11.85 14.50 16.59
C SER A 292 12.42 14.70 18.02
N VAL A 293 11.68 14.30 19.06
CA VAL A 293 12.17 14.32 20.46
C VAL A 293 13.17 13.19 20.73
N GLY A 294 13.27 12.20 19.82
CA GLY A 294 14.23 11.09 19.94
C GLY A 294 13.79 9.95 20.86
N ILE A 295 12.48 9.84 21.10
CA ILE A 295 11.89 8.70 21.86
C ILE A 295 11.55 7.55 20.93
N GLU A 296 11.48 6.33 21.45
CA GLU A 296 11.08 5.14 20.70
C GLU A 296 9.68 5.30 20.08
N TYR A 297 9.49 4.81 18.87
CA TYR A 297 8.24 5.01 18.11
C TYR A 297 7.00 4.44 18.80
N GLY A 298 7.12 3.37 19.60
CA GLY A 298 6.00 2.87 20.39
C GLY A 298 5.48 3.91 21.38
N TRP A 299 6.38 4.68 22.03
CA TRP A 299 6.00 5.81 22.89
C TRP A 299 5.45 6.98 22.08
N VAL A 300 5.93 7.20 20.85
CA VAL A 300 5.36 8.22 19.95
C VAL A 300 3.89 7.89 19.65
N ILE A 301 3.54 6.63 19.34
CA ILE A 301 2.16 6.18 19.12
C ILE A 301 1.30 6.42 20.37
N PHE A 302 1.83 6.07 21.54
CA PHE A 302 1.13 6.28 22.81
C PHE A 302 0.85 7.76 23.07
N LEU A 303 1.87 8.62 22.94
CA LEU A 303 1.72 10.07 23.12
C LEU A 303 0.79 10.69 22.08
N MET A 304 0.85 10.23 20.83
CA MET A 304 -0.09 10.67 19.79
C MET A 304 -1.54 10.34 20.18
N THR A 305 -1.78 9.18 20.78
CA THR A 305 -3.10 8.82 21.31
C THR A 305 -3.56 9.79 22.40
N ILE A 306 -2.67 10.17 23.31
CA ILE A 306 -2.95 11.18 24.36
C ILE A 306 -3.31 12.53 23.72
N VAL A 307 -2.51 13.02 22.77
CA VAL A 307 -2.77 14.28 22.05
C VAL A 307 -4.16 14.28 21.43
N VAL A 308 -4.52 13.20 20.71
CA VAL A 308 -5.85 13.05 20.09
C VAL A 308 -6.96 13.07 21.15
N LYS A 309 -6.78 12.33 22.25
CA LYS A 309 -7.76 12.30 23.35
C LYS A 309 -7.91 13.66 24.05
N LEU A 310 -6.82 14.42 24.22
CA LEU A 310 -6.87 15.77 24.77
C LEU A 310 -7.65 16.73 23.87
N ILE A 311 -7.43 16.68 22.55
CA ILE A 311 -8.18 17.49 21.58
C ILE A 311 -9.67 17.14 21.61
N LEU A 312 -10.02 15.87 21.76
CA LEU A 312 -11.41 15.41 21.83
C LEU A 312 -12.06 15.62 23.21
N SER A 313 -11.28 15.88 24.26
CA SER A 313 -11.76 15.91 25.64
C SER A 313 -12.91 16.89 25.88
N PRO A 314 -13.01 18.09 25.27
CA PRO A 314 -14.15 18.98 25.47
C PRO A 314 -15.47 18.39 24.96
N ILE A 315 -15.38 17.67 23.83
CA ILE A 315 -16.56 17.00 23.23
C ILE A 315 -16.96 15.80 24.08
N MET A 316 -15.97 14.99 24.50
CA MET A 316 -16.20 13.82 25.35
C MET A 316 -16.74 14.20 26.72
N TYR A 317 -16.33 15.34 27.29
CA TYR A 317 -16.88 15.85 28.55
C TYR A 317 -18.38 16.18 28.43
N LYS A 318 -18.77 16.94 27.41
CA LYS A 318 -20.19 17.27 27.16
C LYS A 318 -21.04 16.00 27.01
N GLN A 319 -20.52 15.01 26.35
CA GLN A 319 -21.17 13.73 26.13
C GLN A 319 -21.26 12.89 27.41
N ASN A 320 -20.18 12.78 28.20
CA ASN A 320 -20.23 12.07 29.48
C ASN A 320 -21.27 12.70 30.43
N ARG A 321 -21.43 14.01 30.39
CA ARG A 321 -22.49 14.73 31.11
C ARG A 321 -23.88 14.29 30.65
N GLN A 322 -24.11 14.19 29.33
CA GLN A 322 -25.40 13.68 28.78
C GLN A 322 -25.66 12.23 29.17
N SER A 323 -24.63 11.37 29.13
CA SER A 323 -24.73 9.98 29.57
C SER A 323 -25.03 9.85 31.04
N ALA A 324 -24.50 10.76 31.89
CA ALA A 324 -24.85 10.81 33.32
C ALA A 324 -26.29 11.24 33.54
N LEU A 325 -26.81 12.22 32.79
CA LEU A 325 -28.21 12.62 32.87
C LEU A 325 -29.17 11.48 32.44
N MET A 326 -28.77 10.71 31.40
CA MET A 326 -29.54 9.51 31.00
C MET A 326 -29.66 8.46 32.11
N LYS A 327 -28.62 8.32 32.96
CA LYS A 327 -28.69 7.41 34.13
C LYS A 327 -29.69 7.89 35.19
N VAL A 328 -29.82 9.19 35.38
CA VAL A 328 -30.73 9.78 36.34
C VAL A 328 -32.20 9.59 35.94
N VAL A 329 -32.53 9.74 34.66
CA VAL A 329 -33.94 9.56 34.19
C VAL A 329 -34.32 8.11 33.90
N ARG A 330 -33.40 7.18 34.09
CA ARG A 330 -33.62 5.75 33.83
C ARG A 330 -34.81 5.11 34.62
N PRO A 331 -34.99 5.40 35.92
CA PRO A 331 -36.17 4.87 36.63
C PRO A 331 -37.48 5.30 36.00
N GLU A 332 -37.63 6.58 35.60
CA GLU A 332 -38.84 7.08 34.94
C GLU A 332 -39.08 6.40 33.59
N LEU A 333 -38.02 6.14 32.84
CA LEU A 333 -38.08 5.38 31.57
C LEU A 333 -38.51 3.93 31.79
N ASN A 334 -38.05 3.31 32.89
CA ASN A 334 -38.46 1.95 33.24
C ASN A 334 -39.96 1.87 33.61
N GLU A 335 -40.49 2.88 34.34
CA GLU A 335 -41.94 2.98 34.64
C GLU A 335 -42.76 3.06 33.35
N ILE A 336 -42.34 3.87 32.36
CA ILE A 336 -43.00 3.91 31.06
C ILE A 336 -42.89 2.57 30.34
N ASN A 337 -41.73 1.91 30.39
CA ASN A 337 -41.53 0.61 29.76
C ASN A 337 -42.47 -0.46 30.36
N GLU A 338 -42.66 -0.46 31.68
CA GLU A 338 -43.58 -1.36 32.36
C GLU A 338 -45.05 -1.01 32.06
N LYS A 339 -45.40 0.29 32.08
CA LYS A 339 -46.74 0.76 31.75
C LYS A 339 -47.22 0.33 30.37
N TYR A 340 -46.32 0.27 29.41
CA TYR A 340 -46.63 -0.09 28.01
C TYR A 340 -46.16 -1.47 27.60
N LYS A 341 -45.82 -2.37 28.53
CA LYS A 341 -45.27 -3.70 28.26
C LYS A 341 -46.19 -4.58 27.41
N ASP A 342 -47.50 -4.51 27.70
CA ASP A 342 -48.53 -5.33 27.05
C ASP A 342 -49.43 -4.48 26.11
N SER A 343 -49.10 -3.23 25.88
CA SER A 343 -49.90 -2.30 25.10
C SER A 343 -49.41 -2.23 23.63
N LYS A 344 -50.38 -2.27 22.70
CA LYS A 344 -50.14 -2.03 21.27
C LYS A 344 -49.86 -0.54 20.94
N ASP A 345 -49.88 0.35 21.95
CA ASP A 345 -49.73 1.80 21.79
C ASP A 345 -48.25 2.24 21.77
N ALA A 346 -47.47 1.68 20.85
CA ALA A 346 -46.04 2.03 20.68
C ALA A 346 -45.83 3.54 20.48
N MET A 347 -46.78 4.23 19.84
CA MET A 347 -46.72 5.67 19.57
C MET A 347 -46.86 6.50 20.84
N LYS A 348 -47.77 6.13 21.77
CA LYS A 348 -47.90 6.81 23.08
C LYS A 348 -46.67 6.59 23.96
N LYS A 349 -46.12 5.37 23.98
CA LYS A 349 -44.87 5.06 24.64
C LYS A 349 -43.73 5.94 24.15
N GLN A 350 -43.58 6.09 22.84
CA GLN A 350 -42.57 6.94 22.24
C GLN A 350 -42.78 8.41 22.60
N GLN A 351 -44.01 8.92 22.59
CA GLN A 351 -44.32 10.31 22.96
C GLN A 351 -43.97 10.59 24.43
N GLU A 352 -44.39 9.72 25.38
CA GLU A 352 -44.06 9.89 26.80
C GLU A 352 -42.53 9.80 27.04
N THR A 353 -41.85 8.87 26.36
CA THR A 353 -40.40 8.77 26.43
C THR A 353 -39.72 10.03 25.95
N MET A 354 -40.16 10.58 24.80
CA MET A 354 -39.62 11.85 24.25
C MET A 354 -39.95 13.05 25.14
N ALA A 355 -41.07 13.03 25.83
CA ALA A 355 -41.45 14.08 26.82
C ALA A 355 -40.46 14.10 28.00
N ILE A 356 -40.11 12.93 28.57
CA ILE A 356 -39.11 12.81 29.62
C ILE A 356 -37.76 13.37 29.15
N TYR A 357 -37.27 12.95 27.99
CA TYR A 357 -36.02 13.45 27.45
C TYR A 357 -36.02 14.96 27.29
N ARG A 358 -37.10 15.52 26.74
CA ARG A 358 -37.26 16.98 26.56
C ARG A 358 -37.24 17.71 27.90
N ASN A 359 -38.00 17.23 28.90
CA ASN A 359 -38.11 17.84 30.23
C ASN A 359 -36.79 17.79 30.98
N ALA A 360 -36.00 16.73 30.80
CA ALA A 360 -34.70 16.57 31.40
C ALA A 360 -33.56 17.26 30.61
N GLY A 361 -33.89 17.91 29.47
CA GLY A 361 -32.90 18.53 28.59
C GLY A 361 -31.91 17.52 27.98
N ILE A 362 -32.32 16.29 27.78
CA ILE A 362 -31.52 15.20 27.26
C ILE A 362 -31.76 15.06 25.76
N ASN A 363 -30.65 15.07 24.99
CA ASN A 363 -30.72 14.67 23.59
C ASN A 363 -30.53 13.16 23.48
N PRO A 364 -31.54 12.38 23.01
CA PRO A 364 -31.43 10.93 22.87
C PRO A 364 -30.31 10.49 21.91
N LEU A 365 -29.94 11.34 20.94
CA LEU A 365 -28.83 11.10 20.02
C LEU A 365 -27.45 11.33 20.64
N ALA A 366 -27.38 11.97 21.81
CA ALA A 366 -26.09 12.24 22.46
C ALA A 366 -25.35 10.97 22.89
N GLY A 367 -26.07 9.86 23.06
CA GLY A 367 -25.47 8.55 23.39
C GLY A 367 -24.66 7.93 22.25
N CYS A 368 -25.01 8.18 21.00
CA CYS A 368 -24.29 7.63 19.83
C CYS A 368 -23.26 8.62 19.24
N LEU A 369 -23.26 9.90 19.65
CA LEU A 369 -22.37 10.93 19.14
C LEU A 369 -20.88 10.58 19.24
N PRO A 370 -20.39 9.89 20.32
CA PRO A 370 -18.99 9.46 20.39
C PRO A 370 -18.60 8.50 19.31
N ALA A 371 -19.45 7.50 19.08
CA ALA A 371 -19.18 6.51 18.02
C ALA A 371 -19.08 7.21 16.66
N LEU A 372 -20.02 8.13 16.37
CA LEU A 372 -20.01 8.90 15.13
C LEU A 372 -18.77 9.78 14.96
N LEU A 373 -18.25 10.34 16.05
CA LEU A 373 -17.02 11.14 16.03
C LEU A 373 -15.76 10.27 15.99
N GLN A 374 -15.79 9.12 16.65
CA GLN A 374 -14.68 8.18 16.74
C GLN A 374 -14.44 7.45 15.40
N ILE A 375 -15.50 7.12 14.64
CA ILE A 375 -15.37 6.40 13.36
C ILE A 375 -14.44 7.11 12.37
N PRO A 376 -14.57 8.42 12.09
CA PRO A 376 -13.66 9.11 11.20
C PRO A 376 -12.20 9.06 11.65
N ILE A 377 -11.95 9.24 12.95
CA ILE A 377 -10.61 9.20 13.52
C ILE A 377 -10.03 7.80 13.43
N PHE A 378 -10.82 6.79 13.79
CA PHE A 378 -10.39 5.40 13.70
C PHE A 378 -10.06 5.01 12.26
N TYR A 379 -10.92 5.37 11.30
CA TYR A 379 -10.68 5.09 9.88
C TYR A 379 -9.42 5.81 9.36
N ALA A 380 -9.20 7.07 9.76
CA ALA A 380 -7.98 7.78 9.39
C ALA A 380 -6.74 7.06 9.93
N LEU A 381 -6.71 6.69 11.21
CA LEU A 381 -5.58 5.97 11.82
C LEU A 381 -5.40 4.55 11.24
N PHE A 382 -6.49 3.87 10.89
CA PHE A 382 -6.45 2.58 10.20
C PHE A 382 -5.75 2.66 8.84
N ARG A 383 -5.87 3.78 8.14
CA ARG A 383 -5.13 4.06 6.90
C ARG A 383 -3.73 4.61 7.15
N PHE A 384 -3.50 5.26 8.28
CA PHE A 384 -2.23 5.91 8.60
C PHE A 384 -1.14 4.93 8.98
N PHE A 385 -1.35 4.12 10.01
CA PHE A 385 -0.31 3.25 10.57
C PHE A 385 0.22 2.19 9.60
N PRO A 386 -0.61 1.45 8.82
CA PRO A 386 -0.11 0.45 7.89
C PRO A 386 0.69 1.01 6.71
N ASN A 387 0.57 2.32 6.45
CA ASN A 387 1.28 3.00 5.36
C ASN A 387 2.45 3.87 5.85
N LEU A 388 2.81 3.82 7.14
CA LEU A 388 3.88 4.61 7.69
C LEU A 388 5.18 3.80 7.74
N ILE A 389 6.06 4.00 6.76
CA ILE A 389 7.34 3.29 6.63
C ILE A 389 8.28 3.50 7.83
N ASP A 390 8.14 4.62 8.55
CA ASP A 390 8.93 4.92 9.75
C ASP A 390 8.79 3.86 10.85
N LEU A 391 7.69 3.12 10.88
CA LEU A 391 7.42 2.07 11.88
C LEU A 391 7.94 0.71 11.46
N ARG A 392 8.33 0.54 10.19
CA ARG A 392 8.74 -0.72 9.61
C ARG A 392 10.06 -1.21 10.21
N GLY A 393 10.04 -2.45 10.71
CA GLY A 393 11.21 -3.07 11.32
C GLY A 393 11.63 -2.48 12.66
N VAL A 394 10.80 -1.62 13.29
CA VAL A 394 11.10 -1.00 14.58
C VAL A 394 10.54 -1.86 15.72
N PRO A 395 11.40 -2.36 16.61
CA PRO A 395 10.96 -3.15 17.75
C PRO A 395 10.35 -2.26 18.85
N PHE A 396 9.41 -2.82 19.61
CA PHE A 396 8.89 -2.20 20.83
C PHE A 396 8.44 -3.25 21.83
N TRP A 397 9.02 -3.24 23.03
CA TRP A 397 8.85 -4.26 24.06
C TRP A 397 9.16 -5.66 23.56
N PHE A 398 8.10 -6.47 23.42
CA PHE A 398 8.15 -7.87 22.99
C PHE A 398 7.84 -8.05 21.50
N VAL A 399 7.64 -6.98 20.75
CA VAL A 399 7.33 -7.01 19.32
C VAL A 399 8.54 -6.55 18.53
N ASP A 400 8.93 -7.34 17.53
CA ASP A 400 10.11 -7.09 16.71
C ASP A 400 9.85 -6.03 15.63
N ASP A 401 8.57 -5.80 15.26
CA ASP A 401 8.18 -4.88 14.21
C ASP A 401 6.79 -4.31 14.48
N LEU A 402 6.69 -2.97 14.64
CA LEU A 402 5.43 -2.26 14.86
C LEU A 402 4.45 -2.31 13.67
N THR A 403 4.89 -2.72 12.50
CA THR A 403 4.04 -2.88 11.31
C THR A 403 3.59 -4.32 11.09
N ALA A 404 4.12 -5.26 11.86
CA ALA A 404 3.80 -6.68 11.78
C ALA A 404 2.90 -7.13 12.95
N PHE A 405 2.29 -8.30 12.80
CA PHE A 405 1.56 -8.93 13.91
C PHE A 405 2.53 -9.54 14.93
N ASP A 406 2.12 -9.52 16.21
CA ASP A 406 2.83 -10.23 17.26
C ASP A 406 2.42 -11.72 17.27
N ASP A 407 3.40 -12.62 17.22
CA ASP A 407 3.25 -14.08 17.16
C ASP A 407 3.86 -14.80 18.36
N ILE A 408 3.89 -14.12 19.51
CA ILE A 408 4.48 -14.63 20.76
C ILE A 408 3.81 -15.92 21.21
N ILE A 409 2.49 -16.01 21.02
CA ILE A 409 1.71 -17.19 21.37
C ILE A 409 1.39 -17.95 20.08
N SER A 410 2.18 -19.00 19.80
CA SER A 410 1.89 -19.91 18.70
C SER A 410 0.77 -20.88 19.08
N LEU A 411 -0.19 -21.04 18.18
CA LEU A 411 -1.32 -21.95 18.32
C LEU A 411 -1.28 -23.02 17.23
N PRO A 412 -1.85 -24.20 17.48
CA PRO A 412 -2.02 -25.19 16.43
C PRO A 412 -2.89 -24.67 15.29
N HIS A 413 -2.49 -24.91 14.03
CA HIS A 413 -3.21 -24.43 12.84
C HIS A 413 -4.67 -24.92 12.70
N TRP A 414 -5.08 -25.94 13.48
CA TRP A 414 -6.48 -26.40 13.49
C TRP A 414 -7.44 -25.47 14.22
N VAL A 415 -6.93 -24.47 14.97
CA VAL A 415 -7.77 -23.49 15.66
C VAL A 415 -8.35 -22.52 14.60
N PRO A 416 -9.67 -22.53 14.37
CA PRO A 416 -10.27 -21.69 13.35
C PRO A 416 -10.12 -20.21 13.70
N PHE A 417 -9.99 -19.36 12.68
CA PHE A 417 -9.93 -17.88 12.76
C PHE A 417 -8.62 -17.28 13.31
N LEU A 418 -7.67 -18.05 13.84
CA LEU A 418 -6.48 -17.51 14.49
C LEU A 418 -5.17 -17.73 13.70
N ASN A 419 -5.24 -18.34 12.51
CA ASN A 419 -4.09 -18.55 11.61
C ASN A 419 -2.79 -19.03 12.29
N GLY A 420 -2.93 -19.79 13.39
CA GLY A 420 -1.80 -20.40 14.12
C GLY A 420 -1.08 -19.49 15.12
N HIS A 421 -1.58 -18.28 15.38
CA HIS A 421 -1.00 -17.37 16.38
C HIS A 421 -2.07 -16.59 17.14
N LEU A 422 -1.74 -16.13 18.35
CA LEU A 422 -2.59 -15.25 19.16
C LEU A 422 -1.78 -14.02 19.57
N SER A 423 -2.29 -12.85 19.18
CA SER A 423 -1.68 -11.57 19.50
C SER A 423 -1.89 -11.19 20.96
N VAL A 424 -0.80 -10.87 21.66
CA VAL A 424 -0.84 -10.36 23.03
C VAL A 424 -1.50 -8.98 23.08
N PHE A 425 -1.24 -8.11 22.07
CA PHE A 425 -1.90 -6.81 21.99
C PHE A 425 -3.42 -6.96 21.80
N ALA A 426 -3.88 -7.93 21.02
CA ALA A 426 -5.32 -8.21 20.88
C ALA A 426 -5.93 -8.63 22.21
N LEU A 427 -5.26 -9.48 23.00
CA LEU A 427 -5.71 -9.84 24.35
C LEU A 427 -5.76 -8.63 25.29
N LEU A 428 -4.72 -7.80 25.29
CA LEU A 428 -4.70 -6.56 26.10
C LEU A 428 -5.82 -5.60 25.69
N TYR A 429 -6.10 -5.51 24.39
CA TYR A 429 -7.23 -4.70 23.90
C TYR A 429 -8.57 -5.24 24.41
N ILE A 430 -8.81 -6.56 24.35
CA ILE A 430 -10.04 -7.18 24.87
C ILE A 430 -10.19 -6.91 26.37
N VAL A 431 -9.12 -7.07 27.17
CA VAL A 431 -9.13 -6.79 28.60
C VAL A 431 -9.44 -5.30 28.87
N ALA A 432 -8.78 -4.39 28.16
CA ALA A 432 -9.00 -2.95 28.28
C ALA A 432 -10.46 -2.58 27.92
N MET A 433 -11.03 -3.18 26.86
CA MET A 433 -12.43 -2.98 26.49
C MET A 433 -13.42 -3.50 27.54
N MET A 434 -13.15 -4.67 28.14
CA MET A 434 -13.98 -5.20 29.24
C MET A 434 -13.97 -4.26 30.45
N ILE A 435 -12.77 -3.75 30.83
CA ILE A 435 -12.64 -2.77 31.93
C ILE A 435 -13.40 -1.49 31.56
N TYR A 436 -13.22 -0.97 30.36
CA TYR A 436 -13.91 0.23 29.88
C TYR A 436 -15.45 0.07 29.95
N PHE A 437 -16.00 -1.01 29.46
CA PHE A 437 -17.45 -1.26 29.51
C PHE A 437 -17.96 -1.37 30.97
N LYS A 438 -17.21 -2.00 31.85
CA LYS A 438 -17.55 -2.12 33.26
C LYS A 438 -17.54 -0.74 33.95
N VAL A 439 -16.52 0.07 33.73
CA VAL A 439 -16.37 1.41 34.37
C VAL A 439 -17.37 2.41 33.80
N SER A 440 -17.58 2.40 32.47
CA SER A 440 -18.50 3.34 31.80
C SER A 440 -19.98 3.05 32.12
N GLY A 441 -20.29 1.82 32.55
CA GLY A 441 -21.64 1.35 32.70
C GLY A 441 -22.43 1.32 31.39
N SER A 442 -21.73 1.34 30.25
CA SER A 442 -22.35 1.37 28.93
C SER A 442 -23.17 0.14 28.64
N MET A 443 -22.79 -1.01 29.20
CA MET A 443 -23.57 -2.26 29.04
C MET A 443 -24.94 -2.23 29.71
N ASP A 444 -25.09 -1.48 30.81
CA ASP A 444 -26.36 -1.33 31.49
C ASP A 444 -27.26 -0.29 30.79
N ASN A 445 -26.70 0.58 29.96
CA ASN A 445 -27.41 1.64 29.26
C ASN A 445 -28.02 1.19 27.91
N PHE A 446 -27.62 0.03 27.37
CA PHE A 446 -28.16 -0.55 26.12
C PHE A 446 -29.48 -1.36 26.37
N GLN A 447 -30.41 -0.80 27.11
CA GLN A 447 -31.79 -1.30 27.14
C GLN A 447 -32.58 -0.58 26.04
N MET A 448 -32.43 -1.02 24.79
CA MET A 448 -33.41 -0.69 23.76
C MET A 448 -34.72 -1.44 24.07
N PRO A 449 -35.89 -0.83 23.83
CA PRO A 449 -37.17 -1.55 23.96
C PRO A 449 -37.11 -2.81 23.08
N GLN A 450 -37.42 -3.96 23.65
CA GLN A 450 -37.58 -5.19 22.87
C GLN A 450 -38.69 -4.96 21.83
N GLN A 451 -38.36 -4.86 20.59
CA GLN A 451 -39.29 -5.01 19.48
C GLN A 451 -39.32 -6.50 19.10
N GLU A 452 -40.50 -7.04 18.88
CA GLU A 452 -40.69 -8.38 18.34
C GLU A 452 -39.92 -8.47 16.99
N GLY A 453 -38.96 -9.40 16.93
CA GLY A 453 -38.10 -9.61 15.75
C GLY A 453 -36.63 -9.22 15.91
N MET A 454 -36.22 -8.57 17.01
CA MET A 454 -34.78 -8.34 17.26
C MET A 454 -34.15 -9.50 18.07
N PRO A 455 -32.87 -9.82 17.79
CA PRO A 455 -32.13 -10.83 18.55
C PRO A 455 -32.16 -10.51 20.06
N ASN A 456 -32.31 -11.55 20.90
CA ASN A 456 -32.32 -11.43 22.35
C ASN A 456 -31.11 -10.58 22.82
N MET A 457 -31.37 -9.61 23.69
CA MET A 457 -30.37 -8.66 24.20
C MET A 457 -29.22 -9.37 24.93
N GLN A 458 -29.47 -10.55 25.52
CA GLN A 458 -28.39 -11.39 26.04
C GLN A 458 -27.45 -11.87 24.92
N PHE A 459 -27.97 -12.22 23.77
CA PHE A 459 -27.17 -12.61 22.62
C PHE A 459 -26.33 -11.44 22.10
N MET A 460 -26.88 -10.23 22.00
CA MET A 460 -26.10 -9.03 21.64
C MET A 460 -25.02 -8.69 22.67
N LYS A 461 -25.30 -8.89 23.96
CA LYS A 461 -24.31 -8.75 25.03
C LYS A 461 -23.17 -9.75 24.90
N TYR A 462 -23.48 -11.02 24.60
CA TYR A 462 -22.46 -12.04 24.34
C TYR A 462 -21.71 -11.77 23.05
N MET A 463 -22.38 -11.30 22.00
CA MET A 463 -21.73 -10.95 20.72
C MET A 463 -20.71 -9.80 20.88
N MET A 464 -21.03 -8.78 21.72
CA MET A 464 -20.07 -7.71 22.04
C MET A 464 -18.86 -8.18 22.87
N TYR A 465 -18.97 -9.29 23.61
CA TYR A 465 -17.81 -9.89 24.29
C TYR A 465 -16.94 -10.76 23.37
N VAL A 466 -17.52 -11.25 22.27
CA VAL A 466 -16.85 -12.12 21.30
C VAL A 466 -16.23 -11.33 20.14
N MET A 467 -16.80 -10.18 19.78
CA MET A 467 -16.22 -9.26 18.80
C MET A 467 -15.10 -8.41 19.41
#